data_ef7967942e7bd9dbc1e5728b9fad25c3
#
_entry.id   ef7967942e7bd9dbc1e5728b9fad25c3
#
_cell.length_a   1.000
_cell.length_b   1.000
_cell.length_c   1.000
_cell.angle_alpha   90.00
_cell.angle_beta   90.00
_cell.angle_gamma   90.00
#
_symmetry.space_group_name_H-M   'P 1'
#
loop_
_entity.id
_entity.type
_entity.pdbx_description
1 polymer ?
#
loop_
_entity_poly.entity_id
_entity_poly.type
_entity_poly.pdbx_seq_one_letter_code
_entity_poly.pdbx_strand_id
1 'polypeptide(L)'
;AAALTLGLLYTLPNFYGEVPAVQVSSAKPTVKVEAPLVAGVSATLKAAGLGPDFVQLEGNSVRARFADTDTQIKAKDAIQKALNPDAADPSYIVALNLVSRSPQWMAKLRALPMYLGLDLRGGVHFLMQVDMKSALTKKVESYTGDIRTLLRDKNIRHSGISRDSDTVVVNFRDAATLAQA
;
A
#
# COMPACT_ATOMS: atom_id res chain seq x y z
N ALA A 1 8.73 -31.78 31.29
CA ALA A 1 7.89 -32.21 30.16
C ALA A 1 7.08 -31.04 29.59
N ALA A 2 6.22 -30.34 30.37
CA ALA A 2 5.35 -29.26 29.87
C ALA A 2 6.10 -28.11 29.17
N ALA A 3 7.23 -27.66 29.72
CA ALA A 3 8.02 -26.57 29.11
C ALA A 3 8.61 -26.98 27.75
N LEU A 4 9.03 -28.23 27.59
CA LEU A 4 9.56 -28.75 26.34
C LEU A 4 8.47 -28.87 25.27
N THR A 5 7.27 -29.33 25.63
CA THR A 5 6.14 -29.41 24.70
C THR A 5 5.67 -28.04 24.24
N LEU A 6 5.61 -27.06 25.16
CA LEU A 6 5.33 -25.66 24.81
C LEU A 6 6.41 -25.08 23.88
N GLY A 7 7.67 -25.28 24.19
CA GLY A 7 8.78 -24.82 23.34
C GLY A 7 8.70 -25.41 21.93
N LEU A 8 8.45 -26.72 21.82
CA LEU A 8 8.27 -27.40 20.54
C LEU A 8 7.07 -26.85 19.76
N LEU A 9 5.94 -26.60 20.43
CA LEU A 9 4.75 -26.03 19.79
C LEU A 9 5.03 -24.65 19.19
N TYR A 10 5.77 -23.79 19.91
CA TYR A 10 6.09 -22.44 19.43
C TYR A 10 7.21 -22.38 18.41
N THR A 11 8.03 -23.43 18.29
CA THR A 11 9.03 -23.53 17.22
C THR A 11 8.47 -24.16 15.94
N LEU A 12 7.35 -24.89 16.03
CA LEU A 12 6.74 -25.58 14.90
C LEU A 12 6.42 -24.66 13.70
N PRO A 13 5.94 -23.40 13.87
CA PRO A 13 5.67 -22.50 12.75
C PRO A 13 6.89 -22.23 11.87
N ASN A 14 8.11 -22.31 12.39
CA ASN A 14 9.33 -22.05 11.63
C ASN A 14 9.67 -23.16 10.63
N PHE A 15 9.09 -24.35 10.80
CA PHE A 15 9.25 -25.46 9.87
C PHE A 15 8.31 -25.40 8.66
N TYR A 16 7.27 -24.58 8.75
CA TYR A 16 6.40 -24.31 7.61
C TYR A 16 7.04 -23.21 6.75
N GLY A 17 7.34 -23.54 5.50
CA GLY A 17 7.87 -22.57 4.55
C GLY A 17 6.92 -21.38 4.31
N GLU A 18 7.42 -20.41 3.60
CA GLU A 18 6.64 -19.28 3.12
C GLU A 18 6.08 -19.56 1.72
N VAL A 19 4.91 -19.01 1.46
CA VAL A 19 4.23 -19.13 0.16
C VAL A 19 3.82 -17.76 -0.34
N PRO A 20 3.77 -17.58 -1.68
CA PRO A 20 3.34 -16.34 -2.30
C PRO A 20 1.93 -15.96 -1.87
N ALA A 21 1.73 -14.69 -1.56
CA ALA A 21 0.42 -14.15 -1.23
C ALA A 21 0.26 -12.74 -1.80
N VAL A 22 -0.97 -12.34 -2.07
CA VAL A 22 -1.34 -10.97 -2.39
C VAL A 22 -2.05 -10.37 -1.20
N GLN A 23 -1.59 -9.21 -0.77
CA GLN A 23 -2.19 -8.45 0.30
C GLN A 23 -2.89 -7.23 -0.28
N VAL A 24 -4.15 -7.05 0.09
CA VAL A 24 -4.96 -5.88 -0.26
C VAL A 24 -5.24 -5.10 1.00
N SER A 25 -4.79 -3.86 1.03
CA SER A 25 -5.01 -2.92 2.14
C SER A 25 -5.63 -1.63 1.64
N SER A 26 -6.22 -0.86 2.56
CA SER A 26 -6.77 0.44 2.20
C SER A 26 -5.66 1.44 1.87
N ALA A 27 -5.82 2.20 0.79
CA ALA A 27 -4.96 3.34 0.45
C ALA A 27 -5.39 4.61 1.19
N LYS A 28 -6.65 4.69 1.63
CA LYS A 28 -7.25 5.89 2.25
C LYS A 28 -7.80 5.54 3.64
N PRO A 29 -7.66 6.42 4.63
CA PRO A 29 -8.20 6.17 5.98
C PRO A 29 -9.72 6.08 6.01
N THR A 30 -10.40 6.62 5.00
CA THR A 30 -11.86 6.58 4.85
C THR A 30 -12.40 5.27 4.29
N VAL A 31 -11.55 4.47 3.64
CA VAL A 31 -11.92 3.20 3.02
C VAL A 31 -11.62 2.07 4.01
N LYS A 32 -12.66 1.38 4.45
CA LYS A 32 -12.51 0.25 5.37
C LYS A 32 -12.34 -1.05 4.59
N VAL A 33 -11.50 -1.92 5.13
CA VAL A 33 -11.32 -3.29 4.64
C VAL A 33 -12.25 -4.20 5.44
N GLU A 34 -13.36 -4.60 4.83
CA GLU A 34 -14.42 -5.37 5.48
C GLU A 34 -14.69 -6.68 4.71
N ALA A 35 -15.55 -7.53 5.28
CA ALA A 35 -15.93 -8.83 4.69
C ALA A 35 -16.41 -8.77 3.23
N PRO A 36 -17.15 -7.74 2.75
CA PRO A 36 -17.53 -7.61 1.35
C PRO A 36 -16.33 -7.55 0.40
N LEU A 37 -15.20 -6.95 0.83
CA LEU A 37 -13.98 -6.92 0.03
C LEU A 37 -13.38 -8.32 -0.18
N VAL A 38 -13.46 -9.19 0.83
CA VAL A 38 -13.02 -10.59 0.73
C VAL A 38 -13.82 -11.32 -0.36
N ALA A 39 -15.15 -11.13 -0.36
CA ALA A 39 -16.02 -11.70 -1.38
C ALA A 39 -15.71 -11.16 -2.79
N GLY A 40 -15.48 -9.84 -2.91
CA GLY A 40 -15.09 -9.19 -4.16
C GLY A 40 -13.76 -9.71 -4.71
N VAL A 41 -12.73 -9.79 -3.87
CA VAL A 41 -11.42 -10.35 -4.25
C VAL A 41 -11.55 -11.81 -4.67
N SER A 42 -12.32 -12.61 -3.91
CA SER A 42 -12.56 -14.02 -4.24
C SER A 42 -13.30 -14.19 -5.57
N ALA A 43 -14.31 -13.36 -5.83
CA ALA A 43 -15.04 -13.36 -7.11
C ALA A 43 -14.14 -12.97 -8.30
N THR A 44 -13.32 -11.93 -8.13
CA THR A 44 -12.36 -11.48 -9.15
C THR A 44 -11.36 -12.58 -9.49
N LEU A 45 -10.80 -13.25 -8.49
CA LEU A 45 -9.85 -14.33 -8.68
C LEU A 45 -10.50 -15.53 -9.39
N LYS A 46 -11.72 -15.90 -9.02
CA LYS A 46 -12.48 -16.96 -9.71
C LYS A 46 -12.77 -16.61 -11.16
N ALA A 47 -13.19 -15.37 -11.43
CA ALA A 47 -13.46 -14.90 -12.80
C ALA A 47 -12.19 -14.91 -13.66
N ALA A 48 -11.03 -14.66 -13.07
CA ALA A 48 -9.73 -14.73 -13.75
C ALA A 48 -9.17 -16.17 -13.88
N GLY A 49 -9.87 -17.19 -13.36
CA GLY A 49 -9.40 -18.57 -13.36
C GLY A 49 -8.20 -18.83 -12.44
N LEU A 50 -7.96 -17.92 -11.49
CA LEU A 50 -6.85 -17.99 -10.54
C LEU A 50 -7.39 -18.52 -9.20
N GLY A 51 -7.10 -19.78 -8.89
CA GLY A 51 -7.52 -20.42 -7.65
C GLY A 51 -6.59 -20.09 -6.49
N PRO A 52 -6.98 -19.22 -5.53
CA PRO A 52 -6.22 -19.07 -4.31
C PRO A 52 -6.40 -20.27 -3.39
N ASP A 53 -5.38 -20.65 -2.62
CA ASP A 53 -5.49 -21.65 -1.57
C ASP A 53 -6.50 -21.22 -0.51
N PHE A 54 -6.45 -19.93 -0.14
CA PHE A 54 -7.48 -19.30 0.68
C PHE A 54 -7.46 -17.76 0.51
N VAL A 55 -8.59 -17.14 0.81
CA VAL A 55 -8.74 -15.67 0.91
C VAL A 55 -9.32 -15.38 2.29
N GLN A 56 -8.65 -14.52 3.05
CA GLN A 56 -9.10 -14.21 4.41
C GLN A 56 -8.79 -12.75 4.77
N LEU A 57 -9.64 -12.21 5.65
CA LEU A 57 -9.41 -10.91 6.29
C LEU A 57 -8.46 -11.10 7.48
N GLU A 58 -7.39 -10.35 7.51
CA GLU A 58 -6.42 -10.35 8.59
C GLU A 58 -6.12 -8.93 9.04
N GLY A 59 -6.66 -8.56 10.19
CA GLY A 59 -6.60 -7.19 10.67
C GLY A 59 -7.32 -6.23 9.70
N ASN A 60 -6.58 -5.29 9.13
CA ASN A 60 -7.09 -4.29 8.17
C ASN A 60 -6.64 -4.57 6.73
N SER A 61 -6.43 -5.81 6.38
CA SER A 61 -6.04 -6.25 5.04
C SER A 61 -6.66 -7.59 4.66
N VAL A 62 -6.92 -7.78 3.37
CA VAL A 62 -7.31 -9.07 2.80
C VAL A 62 -6.04 -9.74 2.27
N ARG A 63 -5.82 -11.00 2.63
CA ARG A 63 -4.73 -11.82 2.12
C ARG A 63 -5.25 -12.98 1.32
N ALA A 64 -4.75 -13.14 0.10
CA ALA A 64 -5.00 -14.27 -0.78
C ALA A 64 -3.67 -15.03 -0.98
N ARG A 65 -3.65 -16.32 -0.68
CA ARG A 65 -2.47 -17.17 -0.80
C ARG A 65 -2.52 -17.99 -2.08
N PHE A 66 -1.35 -18.18 -2.70
CA PHE A 66 -1.19 -18.91 -3.96
C PHE A 66 -0.10 -19.96 -3.83
N ALA A 67 -0.16 -20.97 -4.71
CA ALA A 67 0.81 -22.04 -4.73
C ALA A 67 2.15 -21.60 -5.34
N ASP A 68 2.11 -20.68 -6.30
CA ASP A 68 3.28 -20.23 -7.07
C ASP A 68 3.29 -18.72 -7.30
N THR A 69 4.47 -18.19 -7.64
CA THR A 69 4.72 -16.76 -7.85
C THR A 69 4.06 -16.23 -9.13
N ASP A 70 3.95 -17.06 -10.17
CA ASP A 70 3.36 -16.64 -11.45
C ASP A 70 1.86 -16.38 -11.29
N THR A 71 1.18 -17.28 -10.58
CA THR A 71 -0.23 -17.09 -10.22
C THR A 71 -0.41 -15.89 -9.30
N GLN A 72 0.51 -15.66 -8.37
CA GLN A 72 0.50 -14.50 -7.48
C GLN A 72 0.57 -13.17 -8.27
N ILE A 73 1.46 -13.07 -9.26
CA ILE A 73 1.63 -11.86 -10.08
C ILE A 73 0.36 -11.59 -10.90
N LYS A 74 -0.17 -12.61 -11.59
CA LYS A 74 -1.41 -12.51 -12.34
C LYS A 74 -2.59 -12.11 -11.45
N ALA A 75 -2.66 -12.68 -10.25
CA ALA A 75 -3.69 -12.35 -9.27
C ALA A 75 -3.59 -10.91 -8.77
N LYS A 76 -2.37 -10.41 -8.51
CA LYS A 76 -2.15 -9.02 -8.17
C LYS A 76 -2.70 -8.09 -9.25
N ASP A 77 -2.36 -8.35 -10.53
CA ASP A 77 -2.78 -7.50 -11.64
C ASP A 77 -4.31 -7.54 -11.83
N ALA A 78 -4.92 -8.72 -11.72
CA ALA A 78 -6.37 -8.88 -11.79
C ALA A 78 -7.09 -8.13 -10.67
N ILE A 79 -6.63 -8.27 -9.43
CA ILE A 79 -7.19 -7.59 -8.25
C ILE A 79 -7.00 -6.08 -8.37
N GLN A 80 -5.80 -5.64 -8.76
CA GLN A 80 -5.49 -4.21 -8.91
C GLN A 80 -6.39 -3.54 -9.94
N LYS A 81 -6.61 -4.19 -11.08
CA LYS A 81 -7.50 -3.69 -12.14
C LYS A 81 -8.97 -3.65 -11.71
N ALA A 82 -9.41 -4.64 -10.93
CA ALA A 82 -10.80 -4.72 -10.47
C ALA A 82 -11.11 -3.72 -9.34
N LEU A 83 -10.17 -3.52 -8.41
CA LEU A 83 -10.40 -2.66 -7.23
C LEU A 83 -10.02 -1.19 -7.46
N ASN A 84 -9.11 -0.92 -8.40
CA ASN A 84 -8.64 0.42 -8.73
C ASN A 84 -8.84 0.70 -10.23
N PRO A 85 -10.08 0.95 -10.68
CA PRO A 85 -10.35 1.29 -12.08
C PRO A 85 -9.69 2.61 -12.49
N ASP A 86 -9.52 3.52 -11.53
CA ASP A 86 -8.74 4.75 -11.70
C ASP A 86 -7.34 4.58 -11.10
N ALA A 87 -6.35 4.56 -11.98
CA ALA A 87 -4.95 4.43 -11.57
C ALA A 87 -4.40 5.71 -10.91
N ALA A 88 -5.04 6.87 -11.15
CA ALA A 88 -4.60 8.15 -10.60
C ALA A 88 -5.01 8.32 -9.12
N ASP A 89 -6.12 7.68 -8.71
CA ASP A 89 -6.63 7.76 -7.34
C ASP A 89 -7.00 6.37 -6.78
N PRO A 90 -6.01 5.52 -6.48
CA PRO A 90 -6.26 4.17 -6.01
C PRO A 90 -6.90 4.17 -4.63
N SER A 91 -8.00 3.43 -4.48
CA SER A 91 -8.68 3.22 -3.19
C SER A 91 -8.04 2.11 -2.36
N TYR A 92 -7.36 1.18 -3.02
CA TYR A 92 -6.72 0.03 -2.38
C TYR A 92 -5.27 -0.12 -2.85
N ILE A 93 -4.41 -0.53 -1.93
CA ILE A 93 -3.02 -0.92 -2.22
C ILE A 93 -2.98 -2.43 -2.35
N VAL A 94 -2.53 -2.91 -3.50
CA VAL A 94 -2.36 -4.34 -3.78
C VAL A 94 -0.87 -4.65 -3.82
N ALA A 95 -0.37 -5.38 -2.84
CA ALA A 95 1.05 -5.69 -2.68
C ALA A 95 1.30 -7.19 -2.74
N LEU A 96 2.46 -7.56 -3.28
CA LEU A 96 2.99 -8.91 -3.17
C LEU A 96 3.56 -9.12 -1.78
N ASN A 97 3.24 -10.26 -1.17
CA ASN A 97 3.72 -10.64 0.14
C ASN A 97 4.08 -12.12 0.18
N LEU A 98 4.79 -12.52 1.22
CA LEU A 98 5.04 -13.90 1.56
C LEU A 98 4.38 -14.20 2.90
N VAL A 99 3.61 -15.25 2.99
CA VAL A 99 2.95 -15.67 4.23
C VAL A 99 3.35 -17.07 4.59
N SER A 100 3.41 -17.35 5.89
CA SER A 100 3.71 -18.68 6.36
C SER A 100 2.63 -19.68 5.95
N ARG A 101 3.05 -20.89 5.61
CA ARG A 101 2.17 -22.04 5.34
C ARG A 101 1.60 -22.66 6.62
N SER A 102 1.89 -22.08 7.80
CA SER A 102 1.41 -22.60 9.07
C SER A 102 -0.12 -22.68 9.13
N PRO A 103 -0.69 -23.71 9.76
CA PRO A 103 -2.12 -23.86 9.92
C PRO A 103 -2.73 -22.73 10.75
N GLN A 104 -3.97 -22.37 10.45
CA GLN A 104 -4.68 -21.24 11.10
C GLN A 104 -4.83 -21.41 12.62
N TRP A 105 -4.92 -22.64 13.13
CA TRP A 105 -5.03 -22.88 14.57
C TRP A 105 -3.78 -22.43 15.33
N MET A 106 -2.59 -22.48 14.71
CA MET A 106 -1.34 -21.95 15.28
C MET A 106 -1.40 -20.42 15.40
N ALA A 107 -1.94 -19.74 14.40
CA ALA A 107 -2.14 -18.29 14.46
C ALA A 107 -3.10 -17.88 15.59
N LYS A 108 -4.15 -18.67 15.85
CA LYS A 108 -5.06 -18.47 16.98
C LYS A 108 -4.35 -18.61 18.34
N LEU A 109 -3.37 -19.49 18.43
CA LEU A 109 -2.52 -19.67 19.63
C LEU A 109 -1.38 -18.64 19.70
N ARG A 110 -1.31 -17.68 18.77
CA ARG A 110 -0.22 -16.72 18.62
C ARG A 110 1.17 -17.36 18.43
N ALA A 111 1.21 -18.62 17.98
CA ALA A 111 2.41 -19.30 17.57
C ALA A 111 2.73 -18.85 16.14
N LEU A 112 3.41 -17.72 16.00
CA LEU A 112 3.78 -17.13 14.72
C LEU A 112 5.22 -17.57 14.37
N PRO A 113 5.55 -17.73 13.07
CA PRO A 113 6.91 -17.98 12.66
C PRO A 113 7.80 -16.78 13.02
N MET A 114 9.05 -17.07 13.32
CA MET A 114 10.04 -16.02 13.56
C MET A 114 10.38 -15.35 12.23
N TYR A 115 10.14 -14.04 12.14
CA TYR A 115 10.54 -13.28 10.95
C TYR A 115 12.05 -13.07 10.99
N LEU A 116 12.76 -13.80 10.13
CA LEU A 116 14.18 -13.61 9.94
C LEU A 116 14.44 -12.25 9.30
N GLY A 117 15.39 -11.50 9.84
CA GLY A 117 15.84 -10.25 9.23
C GLY A 117 16.46 -10.47 7.85
N LEU A 118 16.62 -9.40 7.09
CA LEU A 118 17.19 -9.43 5.73
C LEU A 118 18.56 -10.12 5.69
N ASP A 119 19.36 -9.96 6.73
CA ASP A 119 20.70 -10.55 6.83
C ASP A 119 20.70 -12.09 6.93
N LEU A 120 19.62 -12.66 7.47
CA LEU A 120 19.49 -14.12 7.66
C LEU A 120 18.72 -14.80 6.52
N ARG A 121 17.93 -14.04 5.75
CA ARG A 121 17.20 -14.61 4.60
C ARG A 121 18.06 -14.77 3.36
N GLY A 122 19.20 -14.10 3.30
CA GLY A 122 19.94 -13.90 2.06
C GLY A 122 19.06 -13.08 1.09
N GLY A 123 19.64 -12.41 0.16
CA GLY A 123 18.88 -11.63 -0.80
C GLY A 123 19.73 -10.59 -1.50
N VAL A 124 19.12 -9.86 -2.40
CA VAL A 124 19.74 -8.73 -3.07
C VAL A 124 19.51 -7.48 -2.24
N HIS A 125 20.57 -6.82 -1.84
CA HIS A 125 20.52 -5.51 -1.18
C HIS A 125 20.24 -4.45 -2.24
N PHE A 126 19.07 -3.82 -2.19
CA PHE A 126 18.76 -2.65 -3.01
C PHE A 126 18.98 -1.39 -2.18
N LEU A 127 19.95 -0.61 -2.56
CA LEU A 127 20.09 0.75 -2.06
C LEU A 127 19.25 1.66 -2.95
N MET A 128 18.10 2.10 -2.45
CA MET A 128 17.26 3.08 -3.16
C MET A 128 17.58 4.48 -2.66
N GLN A 129 18.09 5.30 -3.54
CA GLN A 129 18.26 6.72 -3.28
C GLN A 129 17.00 7.46 -3.78
N VAL A 130 16.29 8.09 -2.85
CA VAL A 130 15.17 8.95 -3.22
C VAL A 130 15.73 10.29 -3.70
N ASP A 131 15.42 10.67 -4.92
CA ASP A 131 15.71 12.01 -5.41
C ASP A 131 14.76 13.03 -4.76
N MET A 132 15.16 13.48 -3.58
CA MET A 132 14.42 14.48 -2.80
C MET A 132 14.23 15.78 -3.57
N LYS A 133 15.16 16.12 -4.46
CA LYS A 133 15.10 17.34 -5.26
C LYS A 133 13.97 17.30 -6.27
N SER A 134 13.83 16.20 -7.01
CA SER A 134 12.71 15.98 -7.93
C SER A 134 11.38 15.87 -7.22
N ALA A 135 11.33 15.22 -6.05
CA ALA A 135 10.13 15.12 -5.23
C ALA A 135 9.67 16.51 -4.73
N LEU A 136 10.59 17.31 -4.23
CA LEU A 136 10.32 18.67 -3.76
C LEU A 136 9.85 19.57 -4.92
N THR A 137 10.51 19.46 -6.07
CA THR A 137 10.13 20.19 -7.29
C THR A 137 8.68 19.92 -7.69
N LYS A 138 8.30 18.66 -7.79
CA LYS A 138 6.91 18.25 -8.10
C LYS A 138 5.91 18.74 -7.05
N LYS A 139 6.30 18.74 -5.78
CA LYS A 139 5.44 19.22 -4.69
C LYS A 139 5.20 20.73 -4.79
N VAL A 140 6.24 21.51 -5.08
CA VAL A 140 6.14 22.97 -5.27
C VAL A 140 5.33 23.32 -6.53
N GLU A 141 5.46 22.54 -7.60
CA GLU A 141 4.62 22.70 -8.80
C GLU A 141 3.14 22.44 -8.50
N SER A 142 2.83 21.40 -7.73
CA SER A 142 1.47 21.14 -7.28
C SER A 142 0.91 22.32 -6.51
N TYR A 143 1.65 22.83 -5.53
CA TYR A 143 1.22 24.01 -4.76
C TYR A 143 1.01 25.25 -5.61
N THR A 144 1.83 25.46 -6.65
CA THR A 144 1.66 26.58 -7.58
C THR A 144 0.32 26.47 -8.32
N GLY A 145 -0.10 25.27 -8.70
CA GLY A 145 -1.40 24.99 -9.29
C GLY A 145 -2.55 25.24 -8.33
N ASP A 146 -2.44 24.75 -7.11
CA ASP A 146 -3.45 24.88 -6.06
C ASP A 146 -3.66 26.36 -5.68
N ILE A 147 -2.58 27.12 -5.49
CA ILE A 147 -2.63 28.55 -5.19
C ILE A 147 -3.31 29.33 -6.32
N ARG A 148 -2.98 29.01 -7.57
CA ARG A 148 -3.62 29.66 -8.73
C ARG A 148 -5.13 29.42 -8.76
N THR A 149 -5.54 28.20 -8.46
CA THR A 149 -6.95 27.82 -8.40
C THR A 149 -7.66 28.55 -7.26
N LEU A 150 -7.10 28.57 -6.06
CA LEU A 150 -7.65 29.27 -4.91
C LEU A 150 -7.79 30.78 -5.13
N LEU A 151 -6.78 31.43 -5.69
CA LEU A 151 -6.84 32.86 -5.98
C LEU A 151 -7.92 33.19 -7.02
N ARG A 152 -8.08 32.32 -8.02
CA ARG A 152 -9.14 32.45 -9.02
C ARG A 152 -10.53 32.26 -8.40
N ASP A 153 -10.73 31.25 -7.57
CA ASP A 153 -12.02 30.93 -6.95
C ASP A 153 -12.45 32.03 -5.98
N LYS A 154 -11.47 32.68 -5.33
CA LYS A 154 -11.69 33.85 -4.47
C LYS A 154 -11.72 35.19 -5.21
N ASN A 155 -11.61 35.19 -6.54
CA ASN A 155 -11.54 36.39 -7.39
C ASN A 155 -10.40 37.37 -7.01
N ILE A 156 -9.31 36.86 -6.41
CA ILE A 156 -8.15 37.68 -6.04
C ILE A 156 -7.23 37.80 -7.26
N ARG A 157 -7.04 39.03 -7.75
CA ARG A 157 -6.19 39.28 -8.91
C ARG A 157 -4.71 39.34 -8.52
N HIS A 158 -3.90 38.52 -9.15
CA HIS A 158 -2.45 38.50 -8.98
C HIS A 158 -1.73 38.94 -10.26
N SER A 159 -0.54 39.50 -10.13
CA SER A 159 0.30 39.96 -11.24
C SER A 159 1.08 38.80 -11.88
N GLY A 160 1.37 37.76 -11.10
CA GLY A 160 2.08 36.59 -11.55
C GLY A 160 2.37 35.64 -10.39
N ILE A 161 2.50 34.35 -10.71
CA ILE A 161 2.99 33.32 -9.78
C ILE A 161 4.27 32.80 -10.39
N SER A 162 5.38 32.97 -9.69
CA SER A 162 6.68 32.47 -10.08
C SER A 162 7.19 31.49 -9.02
N ARG A 163 8.10 30.65 -9.45
CA ARG A 163 8.79 29.72 -8.56
C ARG A 163 10.23 30.20 -8.40
N ASP A 164 10.68 30.31 -7.16
CA ASP A 164 12.07 30.54 -6.83
C ASP A 164 12.58 29.35 -5.98
N SER A 165 13.31 28.44 -6.65
CA SER A 165 13.84 27.20 -6.06
C SER A 165 12.76 26.37 -5.34
N ASP A 166 12.68 26.49 -4.04
CA ASP A 166 11.79 25.72 -3.17
C ASP A 166 10.60 26.53 -2.66
N THR A 167 10.44 27.76 -3.14
CA THR A 167 9.35 28.67 -2.73
C THR A 167 8.49 29.08 -3.91
N VAL A 168 7.20 29.31 -3.62
CA VAL A 168 6.26 29.89 -4.57
C VAL A 168 6.12 31.37 -4.22
N VAL A 169 6.41 32.22 -5.18
CA VAL A 169 6.28 33.69 -5.04
C VAL A 169 5.06 34.16 -5.81
N VAL A 170 4.11 34.75 -5.12
CA VAL A 170 2.93 35.35 -5.72
C VAL A 170 3.07 36.86 -5.68
N ASN A 171 3.01 37.50 -6.84
CA ASN A 171 3.10 38.94 -6.97
C ASN A 171 1.71 39.53 -7.10
N PHE A 172 1.38 40.49 -6.23
CA PHE A 172 0.14 41.24 -6.28
C PHE A 172 0.38 42.66 -6.80
N ARG A 173 -0.63 43.26 -7.39
CA ARG A 173 -0.53 44.63 -7.92
C ARG A 173 -0.66 45.69 -6.85
N ASP A 174 -1.50 45.42 -5.85
CA ASP A 174 -1.88 46.37 -4.82
C ASP A 174 -1.72 45.76 -3.43
N ALA A 175 -1.37 46.61 -2.44
CA ALA A 175 -1.26 46.19 -1.05
C ALA A 175 -2.58 45.72 -0.45
N ALA A 176 -3.70 46.25 -0.93
CA ALA A 176 -5.05 45.85 -0.51
C ALA A 176 -5.38 44.41 -0.95
N THR A 177 -4.96 44.03 -2.15
CA THR A 177 -5.13 42.69 -2.70
C THR A 177 -4.22 41.66 -1.97
N LEU A 178 -3.04 42.09 -1.56
CA LEU A 178 -2.15 41.29 -0.75
C LEU A 178 -2.75 40.97 0.64
N ALA A 179 -3.45 41.94 1.25
CA ALA A 179 -4.08 41.77 2.55
C ALA A 179 -5.30 40.82 2.52
N GLN A 180 -5.88 40.58 1.34
CA GLN A 180 -7.02 39.68 1.14
C GLN A 180 -6.62 38.27 0.78
N ALA A 181 -5.35 38.03 0.40
CA ALA A 181 -4.83 36.72 -0.05
C ALA A 181 -4.32 35.87 1.07
#